data_8d715ecd8785c0c7c5c083a72501ea2a
#
_entry.id   8d715ecd8785c0c7c5c083a72501ea2a
#
_cell.length_a   1.000
_cell.length_b   1.000
_cell.length_c   1.000
_cell.angle_alpha   90.00
_cell.angle_beta   90.00
_cell.angle_gamma   90.00
#
_symmetry.space_group_name_H-M   'P 1'
#
loop_
_entity.id
_entity.type
_entity.pdbx_description
1 polymer ?
#
loop_
_entity_poly.entity_id
_entity_poly.type
_entity_poly.pdbx_seq_one_letter_code
_entity_poly.pdbx_strand_id
1 'polypeptide(L)'
;MATVREVAAFAGVSIATVSRALNSPEMLSPESLRNVMQAINALDYQVKTKPKKMTNLFGVIFPNISNPFFADLLEVLEQESYLHGRCILFFNSKNNARQELIALHECEAHEVDGVFLVPVGDMSEGYQDRLNQFKYQTVILTRSATKLPSVSTDHRNGGRQIAAHLLSAGHSVIGYIGTMDPFDDKYHGFAQYLSEQGYLLKTEHCLNTHEKTSLADFLKSAIFQYKVTAFGCSNDVLVQQVLETCQSFEQPLPEISIVGFDNTIISRLMKFSTISQPMREIAHTGFELMIEALKNAKSDAFQPQLLLPKLIIR
;
A
#
# COMPACT_ATOMS: atom_id res chain seq x y z
N MET A 1 14.90 -13.86 -39.23
CA MET A 1 15.27 -13.15 -38.00
C MET A 1 16.77 -12.98 -37.95
N ALA A 2 17.24 -11.76 -37.84
CA ALA A 2 18.67 -11.49 -37.72
C ALA A 2 19.25 -12.16 -36.46
N THR A 3 20.52 -12.52 -36.51
CA THR A 3 21.27 -13.13 -35.40
C THR A 3 22.26 -12.13 -34.81
N VAL A 4 22.69 -12.38 -33.56
CA VAL A 4 23.72 -11.53 -32.92
C VAL A 4 25.03 -11.48 -33.72
N ARG A 5 25.34 -12.54 -34.50
CA ARG A 5 26.50 -12.58 -35.39
C ARG A 5 26.37 -11.62 -36.57
N GLU A 6 25.18 -11.53 -37.15
CA GLU A 6 24.90 -10.59 -38.26
C GLU A 6 24.91 -9.14 -37.77
N VAL A 7 24.39 -8.87 -36.55
CA VAL A 7 24.50 -7.53 -35.93
C VAL A 7 25.98 -7.17 -35.70
N ALA A 8 26.77 -8.09 -35.17
CA ALA A 8 28.20 -7.87 -34.95
C ALA A 8 28.96 -7.58 -36.24
N ALA A 9 28.68 -8.38 -37.31
CA ALA A 9 29.26 -8.19 -38.62
C ALA A 9 28.85 -6.84 -39.24
N PHE A 10 27.60 -6.46 -39.18
CA PHE A 10 27.08 -5.20 -39.71
C PHE A 10 27.65 -3.97 -38.96
N ALA A 11 27.76 -4.07 -37.62
CA ALA A 11 28.32 -3.01 -36.77
C ALA A 11 29.86 -2.94 -36.81
N GLY A 12 30.54 -3.91 -37.44
CA GLY A 12 32.02 -3.96 -37.48
C GLY A 12 32.66 -4.24 -36.12
N VAL A 13 31.98 -4.96 -35.23
CA VAL A 13 32.44 -5.20 -33.87
C VAL A 13 32.37 -6.70 -33.48
N SER A 14 32.94 -7.08 -32.34
CA SER A 14 32.85 -8.43 -31.84
C SER A 14 31.44 -8.76 -31.28
N ILE A 15 31.07 -10.05 -31.25
CA ILE A 15 29.84 -10.52 -30.59
C ILE A 15 29.83 -10.07 -29.11
N ALA A 16 31.00 -10.08 -28.45
CA ALA A 16 31.12 -9.62 -27.06
C ALA A 16 30.79 -8.12 -26.92
N THR A 17 31.14 -7.30 -27.92
CA THR A 17 30.81 -5.87 -27.98
C THR A 17 29.30 -5.67 -28.14
N VAL A 18 28.64 -6.45 -29.01
CA VAL A 18 27.18 -6.40 -29.16
C VAL A 18 26.50 -6.81 -27.84
N SER A 19 26.98 -7.86 -27.17
CA SER A 19 26.45 -8.30 -25.88
C SER A 19 26.61 -7.21 -24.79
N ARG A 20 27.77 -6.51 -24.78
CA ARG A 20 27.98 -5.39 -23.86
C ARG A 20 27.07 -4.19 -24.19
N ALA A 21 26.88 -3.87 -25.48
CA ALA A 21 25.96 -2.80 -25.87
C ALA A 21 24.51 -3.02 -25.35
N LEU A 22 24.10 -4.29 -25.25
CA LEU A 22 22.77 -4.66 -24.79
C LEU A 22 22.64 -4.78 -23.27
N ASN A 23 23.70 -5.17 -22.56
CA ASN A 23 23.64 -5.49 -21.14
C ASN A 23 24.39 -4.51 -20.22
N SER A 24 25.34 -3.73 -20.76
CA SER A 24 26.22 -2.82 -20.00
C SER A 24 26.73 -1.70 -20.92
N PRO A 25 25.81 -0.87 -21.49
CA PRO A 25 26.15 0.13 -22.50
C PRO A 25 27.17 1.16 -22.00
N GLU A 26 27.21 1.40 -20.68
CA GLU A 26 28.16 2.31 -20.03
C GLU A 26 29.62 1.85 -20.12
N MET A 27 29.86 0.59 -20.42
CA MET A 27 31.22 0.03 -20.61
C MET A 27 31.76 0.16 -22.01
N LEU A 28 31.03 0.80 -22.94
CA LEU A 28 31.42 0.97 -24.33
C LEU A 28 31.70 2.44 -24.68
N SER A 29 32.55 2.64 -25.68
CA SER A 29 32.70 3.97 -26.26
C SER A 29 31.37 4.42 -26.91
N PRO A 30 31.07 5.73 -26.90
CA PRO A 30 29.86 6.26 -27.55
C PRO A 30 29.76 5.91 -29.05
N GLU A 31 30.87 5.73 -29.72
CA GLU A 31 30.94 5.35 -31.13
C GLU A 31 30.54 3.89 -31.32
N SER A 32 31.13 2.97 -30.55
CA SER A 32 30.79 1.53 -30.59
C SER A 32 29.33 1.28 -30.26
N LEU A 33 28.80 1.99 -29.26
CA LEU A 33 27.39 1.89 -28.88
C LEU A 33 26.47 2.33 -30.03
N ARG A 34 26.76 3.48 -30.66
CA ARG A 34 25.98 3.97 -31.81
C ARG A 34 25.97 2.99 -32.97
N ASN A 35 27.14 2.43 -33.33
CA ASN A 35 27.26 1.49 -34.44
C ASN A 35 26.44 0.22 -34.19
N VAL A 36 26.46 -0.30 -32.96
CA VAL A 36 25.65 -1.48 -32.57
C VAL A 36 24.17 -1.16 -32.63
N MET A 37 23.72 0.00 -32.08
CA MET A 37 22.31 0.38 -32.10
C MET A 37 21.78 0.62 -33.52
N GLN A 38 22.58 1.19 -34.41
CA GLN A 38 22.25 1.31 -35.85
C GLN A 38 22.10 -0.07 -36.52
N ALA A 39 23.01 -1.00 -36.24
CA ALA A 39 22.93 -2.37 -36.76
C ALA A 39 21.67 -3.11 -36.27
N ILE A 40 21.31 -2.98 -34.99
CA ILE A 40 20.10 -3.55 -34.40
C ILE A 40 18.85 -3.05 -35.13
N ASN A 41 18.75 -1.74 -35.34
CA ASN A 41 17.62 -1.12 -36.01
C ASN A 41 17.58 -1.49 -37.52
N ALA A 42 18.72 -1.47 -38.21
CA ALA A 42 18.78 -1.78 -39.65
C ALA A 42 18.44 -3.25 -39.96
N LEU A 43 18.74 -4.17 -39.04
CA LEU A 43 18.49 -5.59 -39.21
C LEU A 43 17.21 -6.07 -38.57
N ASP A 44 16.41 -5.17 -37.99
CA ASP A 44 15.23 -5.52 -37.16
C ASP A 44 15.55 -6.66 -36.18
N TYR A 45 16.74 -6.54 -35.52
CA TYR A 45 17.20 -7.55 -34.58
C TYR A 45 16.43 -7.48 -33.29
N GLN A 46 15.58 -8.44 -33.07
CA GLN A 46 14.90 -8.59 -31.77
C GLN A 46 15.88 -9.23 -30.77
N VAL A 47 16.24 -8.42 -29.76
CA VAL A 47 17.05 -8.89 -28.64
C VAL A 47 16.32 -10.05 -27.96
N LYS A 48 16.82 -11.27 -28.13
CA LYS A 48 16.37 -12.37 -27.30
C LYS A 48 16.89 -12.12 -25.89
N THR A 49 16.10 -11.38 -25.10
CA THR A 49 16.31 -11.35 -23.65
C THR A 49 16.27 -12.82 -23.19
N LYS A 50 17.38 -13.31 -22.64
CA LYS A 50 17.31 -14.60 -21.93
C LYS A 50 16.16 -14.49 -20.94
N PRO A 51 15.24 -15.45 -20.90
CA PRO A 51 14.19 -15.42 -19.90
C PRO A 51 14.87 -15.23 -18.54
N LYS A 52 14.47 -14.19 -17.78
CA LYS A 52 14.99 -13.92 -16.44
C LYS A 52 14.85 -15.21 -15.65
N LYS A 53 15.96 -15.76 -15.17
CA LYS A 53 15.89 -16.96 -14.33
C LYS A 53 15.08 -16.56 -13.09
N MET A 54 13.93 -17.20 -12.90
CA MET A 54 13.10 -16.96 -11.72
C MET A 54 13.88 -17.40 -10.48
N THR A 55 13.91 -16.52 -9.50
CA THR A 55 14.56 -16.79 -8.19
C THR A 55 13.61 -17.47 -7.23
N ASN A 56 12.31 -17.46 -7.53
CA ASN A 56 11.21 -17.88 -6.65
C ASN A 56 11.20 -17.12 -5.33
N LEU A 57 11.65 -15.86 -5.38
CA LEU A 57 11.70 -14.97 -4.23
C LEU A 57 10.79 -13.77 -4.50
N PHE A 58 9.90 -13.46 -3.56
CA PHE A 58 9.11 -12.23 -3.55
C PHE A 58 9.58 -11.28 -2.45
N GLY A 59 9.63 -9.99 -2.75
CA GLY A 59 9.73 -8.96 -1.73
C GLY A 59 8.36 -8.63 -1.16
N VAL A 60 8.28 -8.37 0.15
CA VAL A 60 7.11 -7.79 0.81
C VAL A 60 7.57 -6.60 1.61
N ILE A 61 7.03 -5.42 1.31
CA ILE A 61 7.42 -4.17 1.96
C ILE A 61 6.17 -3.55 2.59
N PHE A 62 6.13 -3.51 3.93
CA PHE A 62 5.02 -2.93 4.68
C PHE A 62 5.45 -1.74 5.52
N PRO A 63 4.52 -0.78 5.78
CA PRO A 63 4.83 0.46 6.49
C PRO A 63 4.99 0.27 7.99
N ASN A 64 4.30 -0.70 8.60
CA ASN A 64 4.29 -0.85 10.05
C ASN A 64 3.85 -2.24 10.49
N ILE A 65 4.77 -3.09 10.93
CA ILE A 65 4.44 -4.43 11.43
C ILE A 65 3.84 -4.42 12.86
N SER A 66 3.90 -3.28 13.56
CA SER A 66 3.26 -3.18 14.89
C SER A 66 1.73 -3.08 14.82
N ASN A 67 1.15 -2.74 13.67
CA ASN A 67 -0.28 -2.90 13.45
C ASN A 67 -0.56 -4.36 13.08
N PRO A 68 -1.34 -5.11 13.88
CA PRO A 68 -1.64 -6.53 13.63
C PRO A 68 -2.23 -6.81 12.24
N PHE A 69 -2.92 -5.84 11.65
CA PHE A 69 -3.44 -5.97 10.28
C PHE A 69 -2.34 -6.36 9.26
N PHE A 70 -1.16 -5.74 9.35
CA PHE A 70 -0.07 -6.05 8.43
C PHE A 70 0.61 -7.38 8.76
N ALA A 71 0.66 -7.77 10.04
CA ALA A 71 1.18 -9.08 10.42
C ALA A 71 0.26 -10.22 9.88
N ASP A 72 -1.05 -10.06 10.04
CA ASP A 72 -2.04 -11.02 9.51
C ASP A 72 -2.00 -11.08 7.97
N LEU A 73 -1.83 -9.93 7.29
CA LEU A 73 -1.69 -9.86 5.83
C LEU A 73 -0.41 -10.58 5.35
N LEU A 74 0.72 -10.39 6.07
CA LEU A 74 1.98 -11.04 5.78
C LEU A 74 1.87 -12.57 5.90
N GLU A 75 1.20 -13.06 6.94
CA GLU A 75 0.96 -14.49 7.15
C GLU A 75 0.24 -15.12 5.96
N VAL A 76 -0.82 -14.47 5.46
CA VAL A 76 -1.57 -15.00 4.30
C VAL A 76 -0.73 -14.96 3.02
N LEU A 77 0.03 -13.87 2.78
CA LEU A 77 0.93 -13.79 1.62
C LEU A 77 2.04 -14.85 1.68
N GLU A 78 2.56 -15.14 2.88
CA GLU A 78 3.56 -16.18 3.08
C GLU A 78 2.98 -17.56 2.76
N GLN A 79 1.78 -17.86 3.26
CA GLN A 79 1.09 -19.13 2.97
C GLN A 79 0.85 -19.31 1.46
N GLU A 80 0.34 -18.29 0.77
CA GLU A 80 0.14 -18.32 -0.69
C GLU A 80 1.47 -18.51 -1.43
N SER A 81 2.52 -17.82 -1.01
CA SER A 81 3.85 -17.95 -1.61
C SER A 81 4.40 -19.37 -1.42
N TYR A 82 4.29 -19.91 -0.23
CA TYR A 82 4.74 -21.29 0.08
C TYR A 82 4.02 -22.35 -0.78
N LEU A 83 2.70 -22.23 -0.92
CA LEU A 83 1.90 -23.14 -1.76
C LEU A 83 2.33 -23.14 -3.24
N HIS A 84 2.93 -22.03 -3.69
CA HIS A 84 3.43 -21.87 -5.06
C HIS A 84 4.96 -22.05 -5.17
N GLY A 85 5.60 -22.64 -4.15
CA GLY A 85 7.04 -22.91 -4.14
C GLY A 85 7.92 -21.67 -4.14
N ARG A 86 7.46 -20.59 -3.50
CA ARG A 86 8.15 -19.31 -3.42
C ARG A 86 8.45 -18.93 -1.98
N CYS A 87 9.52 -18.14 -1.79
CA CYS A 87 9.90 -17.58 -0.51
C CYS A 87 9.62 -16.07 -0.47
N ILE A 88 9.50 -15.53 0.76
CA ILE A 88 9.33 -14.09 0.99
C ILE A 88 10.58 -13.49 1.63
N LEU A 89 10.99 -12.32 1.12
CA LEU A 89 11.93 -11.40 1.73
C LEU A 89 11.14 -10.21 2.26
N PHE A 90 11.05 -10.06 3.59
CA PHE A 90 10.23 -9.04 4.23
C PHE A 90 11.03 -7.82 4.67
N PHE A 91 10.47 -6.61 4.44
CA PHE A 91 10.98 -5.33 4.91
C PHE A 91 9.89 -4.53 5.62
N ASN A 92 10.25 -3.94 6.76
CA ASN A 92 9.42 -2.96 7.46
C ASN A 92 9.97 -1.55 7.20
N SER A 93 9.24 -0.72 6.44
CA SER A 93 9.67 0.64 6.11
C SER A 93 9.42 1.66 7.23
N LYS A 94 8.76 1.27 8.33
CA LYS A 94 8.49 2.11 9.50
C LYS A 94 7.84 3.46 9.17
N ASN A 95 6.90 3.47 8.23
CA ASN A 95 6.25 4.68 7.71
C ASN A 95 7.26 5.73 7.20
N ASN A 96 8.40 5.29 6.66
CA ASN A 96 9.48 6.16 6.21
C ASN A 96 9.79 5.91 4.73
N ALA A 97 9.55 6.92 3.88
CA ALA A 97 9.75 6.82 2.43
C ALA A 97 11.21 6.52 2.04
N ARG A 98 12.21 6.97 2.84
CA ARG A 98 13.61 6.64 2.58
C ARG A 98 13.90 5.16 2.88
N GLN A 99 13.33 4.61 3.95
CA GLN A 99 13.48 3.18 4.26
C GLN A 99 12.76 2.32 3.24
N GLU A 100 11.59 2.75 2.75
CA GLU A 100 10.87 2.10 1.65
C GLU A 100 11.74 2.04 0.39
N LEU A 101 12.35 3.17 0.00
CA LEU A 101 13.23 3.22 -1.17
C LEU A 101 14.45 2.30 -1.01
N ILE A 102 15.05 2.23 0.17
CA ILE A 102 16.15 1.29 0.46
C ILE A 102 15.65 -0.15 0.28
N ALA A 103 14.49 -0.50 0.83
CA ALA A 103 13.92 -1.84 0.71
C ALA A 103 13.62 -2.23 -0.76
N LEU A 104 13.15 -1.27 -1.58
CA LEU A 104 12.94 -1.47 -3.01
C LEU A 104 14.26 -1.79 -3.74
N HIS A 105 15.35 -1.07 -3.43
CA HIS A 105 16.67 -1.36 -4.00
C HIS A 105 17.25 -2.69 -3.51
N GLU A 106 17.04 -3.04 -2.24
CA GLU A 106 17.45 -4.37 -1.71
C GLU A 106 16.70 -5.50 -2.42
N CYS A 107 15.41 -5.33 -2.70
CA CYS A 107 14.66 -6.29 -3.52
C CYS A 107 15.28 -6.45 -4.92
N GLU A 108 15.73 -5.37 -5.55
CA GLU A 108 16.42 -5.43 -6.84
C GLU A 108 17.79 -6.12 -6.72
N ALA A 109 18.56 -5.80 -5.69
CA ALA A 109 19.87 -6.42 -5.44
C ALA A 109 19.78 -7.93 -5.18
N HIS A 110 18.70 -8.37 -4.54
CA HIS A 110 18.39 -9.79 -4.32
C HIS A 110 17.69 -10.46 -5.52
N GLU A 111 17.54 -9.75 -6.63
CA GLU A 111 16.91 -10.24 -7.88
C GLU A 111 15.51 -10.84 -7.67
N VAL A 112 14.70 -10.32 -6.74
CA VAL A 112 13.35 -10.83 -6.51
C VAL A 112 12.54 -10.84 -7.79
N ASP A 113 11.62 -11.78 -7.93
CA ASP A 113 10.75 -11.87 -9.10
C ASP A 113 9.67 -10.80 -9.10
N GLY A 114 9.16 -10.44 -7.91
CA GLY A 114 8.16 -9.42 -7.71
C GLY A 114 8.14 -8.88 -6.29
N VAL A 115 7.47 -7.74 -6.10
CA VAL A 115 7.32 -7.06 -4.81
C VAL A 115 5.85 -6.77 -4.53
N PHE A 116 5.38 -7.20 -3.36
CA PHE A 116 4.12 -6.74 -2.76
C PHE A 116 4.41 -5.51 -1.90
N LEU A 117 3.83 -4.39 -2.25
CA LEU A 117 4.11 -3.11 -1.60
C LEU A 117 2.84 -2.51 -0.99
N VAL A 118 2.89 -2.20 0.30
CA VAL A 118 2.00 -1.23 0.92
C VAL A 118 2.75 0.08 1.01
N PRO A 119 2.46 1.06 0.14
CA PRO A 119 3.28 2.25 -0.01
C PRO A 119 3.16 3.21 1.17
N VAL A 120 4.26 3.91 1.46
CA VAL A 120 4.32 5.05 2.38
C VAL A 120 4.08 6.33 1.57
N GLY A 121 2.99 7.02 1.84
CA GLY A 121 2.67 8.29 1.16
C GLY A 121 1.69 8.16 0.00
N ASP A 122 1.72 9.13 -0.90
CA ASP A 122 0.78 9.21 -2.01
C ASP A 122 1.12 8.24 -3.16
N MET A 123 0.10 7.97 -3.99
CA MET A 123 0.22 7.16 -5.19
C MET A 123 0.26 8.03 -6.46
N SER A 124 1.03 9.15 -6.40
CA SER A 124 1.20 10.03 -7.55
C SER A 124 1.74 9.29 -8.77
N GLU A 125 1.43 9.78 -9.96
CA GLU A 125 1.92 9.15 -11.21
C GLU A 125 3.44 9.04 -11.24
N GLY A 126 4.15 10.08 -10.80
CA GLY A 126 5.60 10.08 -10.75
C GLY A 126 6.18 9.03 -9.80
N TYR A 127 5.48 8.72 -8.71
CA TYR A 127 5.87 7.62 -7.82
C TYR A 127 5.64 6.26 -8.49
N GLN A 128 4.49 6.04 -9.13
CA GLN A 128 4.20 4.82 -9.86
C GLN A 128 5.17 4.60 -11.02
N ASP A 129 5.55 5.66 -11.75
CA ASP A 129 6.54 5.58 -12.83
C ASP A 129 7.93 5.15 -12.31
N ARG A 130 8.33 5.62 -11.12
CA ARG A 130 9.57 5.15 -10.47
C ARG A 130 9.51 3.68 -10.08
N LEU A 131 8.39 3.21 -9.55
CA LEU A 131 8.20 1.78 -9.23
C LEU A 131 8.30 0.91 -10.49
N ASN A 132 7.81 1.40 -11.63
CA ASN A 132 7.89 0.70 -12.91
C ASN A 132 9.33 0.63 -13.50
N GLN A 133 10.29 1.40 -12.97
CA GLN A 133 11.68 1.35 -13.41
C GLN A 133 12.46 0.16 -12.83
N PHE A 134 12.01 -0.43 -11.74
CA PHE A 134 12.64 -1.62 -11.17
C PHE A 134 12.50 -2.84 -12.07
N LYS A 135 13.46 -3.77 -11.99
CA LYS A 135 13.55 -4.97 -12.83
C LYS A 135 12.62 -6.11 -12.41
N TYR A 136 11.81 -5.90 -11.40
CA TYR A 136 10.81 -6.85 -10.90
C TYR A 136 9.39 -6.30 -11.11
N GLN A 137 8.39 -7.15 -10.94
CA GLN A 137 6.99 -6.72 -10.96
C GLN A 137 6.60 -6.17 -9.59
N THR A 138 5.74 -5.14 -9.57
CA THR A 138 5.22 -4.58 -8.31
C THR A 138 3.71 -4.68 -8.29
N VAL A 139 3.16 -5.21 -7.19
CA VAL A 139 1.73 -5.21 -6.90
C VAL A 139 1.49 -4.35 -5.67
N ILE A 140 0.62 -3.37 -5.80
CA ILE A 140 0.24 -2.47 -4.71
C ILE A 140 -0.88 -3.10 -3.90
N LEU A 141 -0.69 -3.17 -2.59
CA LEU A 141 -1.70 -3.65 -1.65
C LEU A 141 -2.24 -2.49 -0.82
N THR A 142 -3.53 -2.57 -0.44
CA THR A 142 -4.24 -1.62 0.43
C THR A 142 -4.36 -0.18 -0.08
N ARG A 143 -3.87 0.09 -1.28
CA ARG A 143 -4.00 1.39 -1.99
C ARG A 143 -4.34 1.14 -3.45
N SER A 144 -5.01 2.09 -4.08
CA SER A 144 -5.31 2.04 -5.51
C SER A 144 -4.16 2.61 -6.33
N ALA A 145 -3.86 1.98 -7.46
CA ALA A 145 -2.88 2.42 -8.44
C ALA A 145 -3.48 2.33 -9.86
N THR A 146 -3.05 3.21 -10.75
CA THR A 146 -3.54 3.26 -12.15
C THR A 146 -2.50 2.73 -13.14
N LYS A 147 -1.22 2.75 -12.77
CA LYS A 147 -0.10 2.29 -13.61
C LYS A 147 0.53 0.98 -13.11
N LEU A 148 -0.01 0.40 -12.04
CA LEU A 148 0.46 -0.83 -11.41
C LEU A 148 -0.74 -1.69 -11.02
N PRO A 149 -0.61 -3.02 -11.05
CA PRO A 149 -1.62 -3.90 -10.47
C PRO A 149 -1.84 -3.54 -9.01
N SER A 150 -3.09 -3.42 -8.60
CA SER A 150 -3.41 -3.04 -7.23
C SER A 150 -4.71 -3.64 -6.73
N VAL A 151 -4.74 -3.95 -5.45
CA VAL A 151 -5.93 -4.38 -4.72
C VAL A 151 -6.03 -3.64 -3.39
N SER A 152 -7.20 -3.11 -3.09
CA SER A 152 -7.45 -2.34 -1.89
C SER A 152 -8.85 -2.60 -1.35
N THR A 153 -9.05 -2.31 -0.07
CA THR A 153 -10.39 -2.12 0.49
C THR A 153 -10.97 -0.79 -0.04
N ASP A 154 -12.27 -0.75 -0.27
CA ASP A 154 -12.99 0.52 -0.45
C ASP A 154 -13.02 1.28 0.89
N HIS A 155 -11.92 1.98 1.18
CA HIS A 155 -11.72 2.73 2.41
C HIS A 155 -12.75 3.84 2.58
N ARG A 156 -13.18 4.48 1.46
CA ARG A 156 -14.22 5.52 1.47
C ARG A 156 -15.55 4.95 1.94
N ASN A 157 -15.92 3.79 1.44
CA ASN A 157 -17.12 3.07 1.91
C ASN A 157 -17.01 2.69 3.38
N GLY A 158 -15.84 2.21 3.83
CA GLY A 158 -15.58 1.92 5.24
C GLY A 158 -15.78 3.13 6.15
N GLY A 159 -15.25 4.29 5.78
CA GLY A 159 -15.46 5.54 6.51
C GLY A 159 -16.94 5.95 6.56
N ARG A 160 -17.67 5.81 5.45
CA ARG A 160 -19.13 6.05 5.39
C ARG A 160 -19.90 5.13 6.33
N GLN A 161 -19.53 3.84 6.42
CA GLN A 161 -20.18 2.88 7.34
C GLN A 161 -19.97 3.27 8.81
N ILE A 162 -18.78 3.76 9.21
CA ILE A 162 -18.54 4.26 10.56
C ILE A 162 -19.46 5.44 10.86
N ALA A 163 -19.48 6.46 9.98
CA ALA A 163 -20.32 7.65 10.18
C ALA A 163 -21.81 7.30 10.27
N ALA A 164 -22.29 6.44 9.36
CA ALA A 164 -23.67 5.99 9.35
C ALA A 164 -24.05 5.26 10.65
N HIS A 165 -23.17 4.40 11.15
CA HIS A 165 -23.41 3.68 12.41
C HIS A 165 -23.51 4.64 13.59
N LEU A 166 -22.57 5.58 13.73
CA LEU A 166 -22.58 6.53 14.85
C LEU A 166 -23.82 7.44 14.82
N LEU A 167 -24.26 7.92 13.64
CA LEU A 167 -25.49 8.67 13.51
C LEU A 167 -26.72 7.83 13.85
N SER A 168 -26.79 6.58 13.39
CA SER A 168 -27.92 5.67 13.68
C SER A 168 -28.02 5.31 15.16
N ALA A 169 -26.90 5.36 15.88
CA ALA A 169 -26.84 5.20 17.33
C ALA A 169 -27.24 6.48 18.11
N GLY A 170 -27.61 7.55 17.41
CA GLY A 170 -28.14 8.79 18.00
C GLY A 170 -27.09 9.82 18.38
N HIS A 171 -25.81 9.63 18.00
CA HIS A 171 -24.76 10.60 18.27
C HIS A 171 -24.90 11.84 17.37
N SER A 172 -24.85 13.05 17.98
CA SER A 172 -24.97 14.33 17.28
C SER A 172 -23.67 15.17 17.36
N VAL A 173 -22.75 14.83 18.25
CA VAL A 173 -21.44 15.45 18.37
C VAL A 173 -20.39 14.37 18.19
N ILE A 174 -19.89 14.29 16.98
CA ILE A 174 -19.03 13.19 16.53
C ILE A 174 -17.65 13.74 16.17
N GLY A 175 -16.60 12.99 16.49
CA GLY A 175 -15.21 13.30 16.15
C GLY A 175 -14.55 12.23 15.29
N TYR A 176 -13.32 12.52 14.86
CA TYR A 176 -12.47 11.58 14.11
C TYR A 176 -11.04 11.62 14.63
N ILE A 177 -10.43 10.44 14.73
CA ILE A 177 -9.03 10.30 15.15
C ILE A 177 -8.31 9.45 14.10
N GLY A 178 -7.34 10.03 13.41
CA GLY A 178 -6.63 9.33 12.35
C GLY A 178 -5.86 10.26 11.43
N THR A 179 -5.38 9.71 10.33
CA THR A 179 -4.82 10.50 9.24
C THR A 179 -5.95 11.29 8.56
N MET A 180 -5.71 12.58 8.29
CA MET A 180 -6.68 13.46 7.65
C MET A 180 -6.08 14.12 6.39
N ASP A 181 -5.15 13.43 5.76
CA ASP A 181 -4.52 13.90 4.52
C ASP A 181 -5.53 13.93 3.36
N PRO A 182 -5.30 14.75 2.32
CA PRO A 182 -6.19 14.83 1.15
C PRO A 182 -6.42 13.50 0.43
N PHE A 183 -5.57 12.51 0.68
CA PHE A 183 -5.62 11.18 0.06
C PHE A 183 -6.09 10.08 1.02
N ASP A 184 -6.56 10.43 2.24
CA ASP A 184 -7.12 9.45 3.18
C ASP A 184 -8.61 9.22 2.91
N ASP A 185 -8.91 8.17 2.15
CA ASP A 185 -10.28 7.82 1.78
C ASP A 185 -11.16 7.44 2.98
N LYS A 186 -10.59 6.97 4.11
CA LYS A 186 -11.38 6.66 5.32
C LYS A 186 -11.96 7.94 5.90
N TYR A 187 -11.11 8.96 6.10
CA TYR A 187 -11.53 10.27 6.58
C TYR A 187 -12.53 10.93 5.63
N HIS A 188 -12.22 10.94 4.33
CA HIS A 188 -13.10 11.54 3.34
C HIS A 188 -14.48 10.88 3.27
N GLY A 189 -14.53 9.55 3.31
CA GLY A 189 -15.80 8.82 3.35
C GLY A 189 -16.61 9.14 4.60
N PHE A 190 -15.95 9.22 5.76
CA PHE A 190 -16.56 9.57 7.04
C PHE A 190 -17.12 11.01 7.03
N ALA A 191 -16.28 11.98 6.70
CA ALA A 191 -16.65 13.40 6.69
C ALA A 191 -17.72 13.71 5.64
N GLN A 192 -17.60 13.13 4.44
CA GLN A 192 -18.57 13.30 3.38
C GLN A 192 -19.96 12.80 3.79
N TYR A 193 -20.04 11.58 4.38
CA TYR A 193 -21.32 11.04 4.81
C TYR A 193 -21.99 11.92 5.88
N LEU A 194 -21.23 12.39 6.88
CA LEU A 194 -21.75 13.32 7.88
C LEU A 194 -22.30 14.59 7.24
N SER A 195 -21.57 15.18 6.29
CA SER A 195 -22.02 16.37 5.56
C SER A 195 -23.30 16.12 4.75
N GLU A 196 -23.42 14.98 4.06
CA GLU A 196 -24.63 14.57 3.32
C GLU A 196 -25.86 14.44 4.22
N GLN A 197 -25.64 14.11 5.51
CA GLN A 197 -26.72 14.03 6.52
C GLN A 197 -26.93 15.35 7.25
N GLY A 198 -26.29 16.44 6.85
CA GLY A 198 -26.42 17.77 7.47
C GLY A 198 -25.63 17.98 8.75
N TYR A 199 -24.66 17.07 9.07
CA TYR A 199 -23.78 17.22 10.23
C TYR A 199 -22.44 17.83 9.82
N LEU A 200 -22.04 18.88 10.56
CA LEU A 200 -20.73 19.50 10.37
C LEU A 200 -19.69 18.84 11.25
N LEU A 201 -18.73 18.14 10.63
CA LEU A 201 -17.54 17.67 11.33
C LEU A 201 -16.60 18.86 11.59
N LYS A 202 -16.47 19.25 12.86
CA LYS A 202 -15.66 20.40 13.25
C LYS A 202 -14.21 20.01 13.46
N THR A 203 -13.29 20.90 13.14
CA THR A 203 -11.85 20.66 13.30
C THR A 203 -11.47 20.35 14.75
N GLU A 204 -12.07 21.05 15.72
CA GLU A 204 -11.84 20.82 17.16
C GLU A 204 -12.34 19.47 17.68
N HIS A 205 -13.13 18.75 16.88
CA HIS A 205 -13.57 17.37 17.18
C HIS A 205 -12.64 16.31 16.55
N CYS A 206 -11.61 16.74 15.81
CA CYS A 206 -10.76 15.83 15.05
C CYS A 206 -9.31 15.91 15.50
N LEU A 207 -8.64 14.77 15.53
CA LEU A 207 -7.19 14.66 15.74
C LEU A 207 -6.53 14.07 14.51
N ASN A 208 -5.71 14.87 13.84
CA ASN A 208 -4.81 14.38 12.82
C ASN A 208 -3.56 13.78 13.47
N THR A 209 -3.36 12.48 13.29
CA THR A 209 -2.23 11.75 13.92
C THR A 209 -0.85 12.13 13.37
N HIS A 210 -0.78 12.88 12.28
CA HIS A 210 0.47 13.47 11.78
C HIS A 210 0.87 14.77 12.50
N GLU A 211 -0.04 15.35 13.29
CA GLU A 211 0.24 16.52 14.09
C GLU A 211 0.85 16.16 15.44
N LYS A 212 1.56 17.11 16.05
CA LYS A 212 2.22 16.91 17.36
C LYS A 212 1.28 17.13 18.55
N THR A 213 -0.03 17.09 18.33
CA THR A 213 -1.01 17.28 19.40
C THR A 213 -1.05 16.05 20.31
N SER A 214 -1.04 16.27 21.61
CA SER A 214 -1.17 15.21 22.60
C SER A 214 -2.55 14.57 22.51
N LEU A 215 -2.63 13.25 22.40
CA LEU A 215 -3.89 12.50 22.40
C LEU A 215 -4.70 12.79 23.68
N ALA A 216 -4.02 12.85 24.84
CA ALA A 216 -4.69 13.10 26.12
C ALA A 216 -5.30 14.50 26.18
N ASP A 217 -4.59 15.53 25.73
CA ASP A 217 -5.09 16.90 25.75
C ASP A 217 -6.23 17.08 24.74
N PHE A 218 -6.10 16.48 23.56
CA PHE A 218 -7.19 16.45 22.59
C PHE A 218 -8.45 15.79 23.18
N LEU A 219 -8.33 14.58 23.73
CA LEU A 219 -9.48 13.85 24.29
C LEU A 219 -10.14 14.60 25.44
N LYS A 220 -9.37 15.22 26.34
CA LYS A 220 -9.92 16.08 27.40
C LYS A 220 -10.76 17.22 26.82
N SER A 221 -10.24 17.94 25.84
CA SER A 221 -10.95 19.03 25.20
C SER A 221 -12.18 18.54 24.43
N ALA A 222 -12.03 17.50 23.61
CA ALA A 222 -13.12 16.96 22.81
C ALA A 222 -14.28 16.45 23.69
N ILE A 223 -13.99 15.70 24.74
CA ILE A 223 -15.00 15.05 25.57
C ILE A 223 -15.61 16.05 26.57
N PHE A 224 -14.79 16.77 27.33
CA PHE A 224 -15.31 17.59 28.43
C PHE A 224 -15.71 19.01 28.01
N GLN A 225 -15.01 19.61 27.05
CA GLN A 225 -15.31 20.98 26.56
C GLN A 225 -16.29 20.95 25.40
N TYR A 226 -16.01 20.16 24.34
CA TYR A 226 -16.82 20.13 23.11
C TYR A 226 -17.93 19.10 23.12
N LYS A 227 -18.00 18.26 24.18
CA LYS A 227 -19.07 17.26 24.37
C LYS A 227 -19.17 16.24 23.24
N VAL A 228 -18.04 15.86 22.67
CA VAL A 228 -18.00 14.76 21.69
C VAL A 228 -18.39 13.48 22.39
N THR A 229 -19.36 12.78 21.82
CA THR A 229 -19.94 11.52 22.38
C THR A 229 -19.55 10.29 21.59
N ALA A 230 -18.96 10.46 20.40
CA ALA A 230 -18.52 9.35 19.58
C ALA A 230 -17.32 9.70 18.71
N PHE A 231 -16.46 8.71 18.44
CA PHE A 231 -15.31 8.86 17.55
C PHE A 231 -15.25 7.74 16.51
N GLY A 232 -14.98 8.11 15.25
CA GLY A 232 -14.42 7.21 14.25
C GLY A 232 -12.90 7.23 14.35
N CYS A 233 -12.27 6.05 14.32
CA CYS A 233 -10.81 5.91 14.34
C CYS A 233 -10.31 5.24 13.06
N SER A 234 -9.18 5.70 12.51
CA SER A 234 -8.63 5.17 11.25
C SER A 234 -8.08 3.75 11.35
N ASN A 235 -7.85 3.21 12.57
CA ASN A 235 -7.47 1.83 12.81
C ASN A 235 -7.72 1.39 14.26
N ASP A 236 -7.67 0.09 14.51
CA ASP A 236 -7.91 -0.50 15.84
C ASP A 236 -6.84 -0.17 16.88
N VAL A 237 -5.59 0.08 16.44
CA VAL A 237 -4.49 0.48 17.35
C VAL A 237 -4.78 1.86 17.95
N LEU A 238 -5.32 2.78 17.16
CA LEU A 238 -5.75 4.10 17.67
C LEU A 238 -6.90 3.97 18.66
N VAL A 239 -7.86 3.09 18.43
CA VAL A 239 -8.93 2.82 19.40
C VAL A 239 -8.36 2.35 20.73
N GLN A 240 -7.40 1.42 20.69
CA GLN A 240 -6.70 0.97 21.92
C GLN A 240 -6.06 2.15 22.64
N GLN A 241 -5.31 2.99 21.95
CA GLN A 241 -4.65 4.16 22.54
C GLN A 241 -5.67 5.15 23.15
N VAL A 242 -6.80 5.38 22.47
CA VAL A 242 -7.87 6.23 22.98
C VAL A 242 -8.45 5.65 24.28
N LEU A 243 -8.78 4.35 24.30
CA LEU A 243 -9.34 3.68 25.47
C LEU A 243 -8.38 3.68 26.66
N GLU A 244 -7.09 3.37 26.43
CA GLU A 244 -6.04 3.42 27.47
C GLU A 244 -5.84 4.85 27.99
N THR A 245 -5.85 5.86 27.13
CA THR A 245 -5.74 7.27 27.54
C THR A 245 -6.95 7.68 28.35
N CYS A 246 -8.15 7.32 27.92
CA CYS A 246 -9.39 7.60 28.66
C CYS A 246 -9.39 6.99 30.05
N GLN A 247 -8.89 5.76 30.21
CA GLN A 247 -8.76 5.09 31.53
C GLN A 247 -7.82 5.82 32.48
N SER A 248 -6.88 6.60 31.98
CA SER A 248 -5.95 7.38 32.80
C SER A 248 -6.53 8.69 33.35
N PHE A 249 -7.76 9.09 32.97
CA PHE A 249 -8.37 10.32 33.43
C PHE A 249 -8.94 10.16 34.83
N GLU A 250 -8.64 11.11 35.71
CA GLU A 250 -9.18 11.14 37.09
C GLU A 250 -10.68 11.47 37.13
N GLN A 251 -11.16 12.18 36.11
CA GLN A 251 -12.58 12.57 36.01
C GLN A 251 -13.41 11.42 35.46
N PRO A 252 -14.64 11.19 36.00
CA PRO A 252 -15.56 10.23 35.42
C PRO A 252 -15.86 10.57 33.96
N LEU A 253 -15.67 9.61 33.07
CA LEU A 253 -15.96 9.75 31.66
C LEU A 253 -17.47 9.59 31.42
N PRO A 254 -18.06 10.40 30.53
CA PRO A 254 -19.36 10.07 29.97
C PRO A 254 -19.23 8.80 29.10
N GLU A 255 -20.36 8.19 28.81
CA GLU A 255 -20.38 7.08 27.82
C GLU A 255 -19.95 7.60 26.44
N ILE A 256 -18.95 6.95 25.84
CA ILE A 256 -18.37 7.34 24.55
C ILE A 256 -18.39 6.13 23.63
N SER A 257 -18.98 6.28 22.45
CA SER A 257 -18.92 5.27 21.39
C SER A 257 -17.67 5.43 20.55
N ILE A 258 -16.97 4.33 20.25
CA ILE A 258 -15.78 4.35 19.41
C ILE A 258 -15.87 3.23 18.38
N VAL A 259 -15.60 3.57 17.11
CA VAL A 259 -15.56 2.60 16.02
C VAL A 259 -14.19 2.64 15.35
N GLY A 260 -13.55 1.48 15.29
CA GLY A 260 -12.24 1.31 14.68
C GLY A 260 -12.28 0.93 13.21
N PHE A 261 -11.12 0.55 12.72
CA PHE A 261 -10.91 0.03 11.37
C PHE A 261 -9.86 -1.08 11.45
N ASP A 262 -9.97 -2.13 10.63
CA ASP A 262 -9.09 -3.30 10.42
C ASP A 262 -9.66 -4.63 10.93
N ASN A 263 -10.45 -4.65 12.01
CA ASN A 263 -10.96 -5.87 12.68
C ASN A 263 -9.84 -6.82 13.12
N THR A 264 -8.83 -6.27 13.77
CA THR A 264 -7.68 -7.00 14.30
C THR A 264 -7.99 -7.77 15.59
N ILE A 265 -6.99 -8.49 16.10
CA ILE A 265 -7.09 -9.13 17.42
C ILE A 265 -7.43 -8.12 18.53
N ILE A 266 -6.99 -6.85 18.40
CA ILE A 266 -7.25 -5.78 19.37
C ILE A 266 -8.76 -5.55 19.53
N SER A 267 -9.48 -5.34 18.43
CA SER A 267 -10.93 -5.10 18.50
C SER A 267 -11.70 -6.29 19.02
N ARG A 268 -11.22 -7.51 18.75
CA ARG A 268 -11.83 -8.75 19.27
C ARG A 268 -11.66 -8.89 20.79
N LEU A 269 -10.47 -8.60 21.31
CA LEU A 269 -10.17 -8.70 22.74
C LEU A 269 -10.81 -7.58 23.55
N MET A 270 -10.76 -6.35 23.04
CA MET A 270 -11.31 -5.16 23.71
C MET A 270 -12.81 -4.96 23.42
N LYS A 271 -13.40 -5.76 22.54
CA LYS A 271 -14.86 -5.82 22.23
C LYS A 271 -15.44 -4.49 21.74
N PHE A 272 -14.74 -3.76 20.87
CA PHE A 272 -15.30 -2.56 20.21
C PHE A 272 -15.66 -2.82 18.75
N SER A 273 -16.59 -2.03 18.24
CA SER A 273 -17.05 -2.08 16.85
C SER A 273 -15.96 -1.58 15.90
N THR A 274 -15.83 -2.20 14.73
CA THR A 274 -14.76 -1.89 13.78
C THR A 274 -15.15 -2.23 12.34
N ILE A 275 -14.51 -1.63 11.37
CA ILE A 275 -14.61 -2.04 9.97
C ILE A 275 -13.67 -3.21 9.71
N SER A 276 -14.21 -4.32 9.25
CA SER A 276 -13.44 -5.47 8.78
C SER A 276 -13.01 -5.26 7.34
N GLN A 277 -11.69 -5.24 7.13
CA GLN A 277 -11.12 -5.32 5.80
C GLN A 277 -11.10 -6.79 5.34
N PRO A 278 -11.38 -7.09 4.06
CA PRO A 278 -11.33 -8.46 3.52
C PRO A 278 -9.87 -8.88 3.28
N MET A 279 -9.06 -8.97 4.35
CA MET A 279 -7.61 -9.13 4.32
C MET A 279 -7.16 -10.38 3.55
N ARG A 280 -7.86 -11.52 3.72
CA ARG A 280 -7.55 -12.75 2.98
C ARG A 280 -7.78 -12.58 1.48
N GLU A 281 -8.84 -11.88 1.09
CA GLU A 281 -9.14 -11.59 -0.31
C GLU A 281 -8.11 -10.60 -0.90
N ILE A 282 -7.65 -9.61 -0.10
CA ILE A 282 -6.57 -8.69 -0.52
C ILE A 282 -5.29 -9.48 -0.82
N ALA A 283 -4.89 -10.40 0.07
CA ALA A 283 -3.68 -11.19 -0.11
C ALA A 283 -3.79 -12.12 -1.32
N HIS A 284 -4.89 -12.86 -1.42
CA HIS A 284 -5.13 -13.80 -2.52
C HIS A 284 -5.18 -13.08 -3.88
N THR A 285 -6.00 -12.03 -3.99
CA THR A 285 -6.09 -11.22 -5.22
C THR A 285 -4.76 -10.58 -5.57
N GLY A 286 -4.04 -10.04 -4.58
CA GLY A 286 -2.70 -9.50 -4.79
C GLY A 286 -1.73 -10.55 -5.32
N PHE A 287 -1.80 -11.78 -4.82
CA PHE A 287 -0.98 -12.88 -5.30
C PHE A 287 -1.35 -13.27 -6.75
N GLU A 288 -2.63 -13.37 -7.09
CA GLU A 288 -3.08 -13.63 -8.47
C GLU A 288 -2.59 -12.56 -9.43
N LEU A 289 -2.73 -11.27 -9.06
CA LEU A 289 -2.21 -10.15 -9.84
C LEU A 289 -0.69 -10.24 -10.06
N MET A 290 0.06 -10.68 -9.05
CA MET A 290 1.50 -10.90 -9.18
C MET A 290 1.80 -12.02 -10.18
N ILE A 291 1.13 -13.15 -10.09
CA ILE A 291 1.32 -14.27 -11.01
C ILE A 291 0.96 -13.88 -12.45
N GLU A 292 -0.09 -13.08 -12.62
CA GLU A 292 -0.47 -12.56 -13.93
C GLU A 292 0.59 -11.58 -14.48
N ALA A 293 1.06 -10.64 -13.67
CA ALA A 293 2.11 -9.69 -14.04
C ALA A 293 3.43 -10.36 -14.43
N LEU A 294 3.77 -11.50 -13.81
CA LEU A 294 4.96 -12.27 -14.17
C LEU A 294 4.83 -13.02 -15.51
N LYS A 295 3.61 -13.34 -15.94
CA LYS A 295 3.35 -14.02 -17.22
C LYS A 295 3.24 -13.06 -18.40
N ASN A 296 2.74 -11.85 -18.16
CA ASN A 296 2.40 -10.88 -19.19
C ASN A 296 3.45 -9.77 -19.25
N ALA A 297 3.68 -9.23 -20.45
CA ALA A 297 4.43 -8.00 -20.59
C ALA A 297 3.72 -6.86 -19.86
N LYS A 298 4.49 -5.84 -19.39
CA LYS A 298 3.94 -4.67 -18.68
C LYS A 298 2.78 -4.07 -19.48
N SER A 299 1.65 -3.90 -18.83
CA SER A 299 0.50 -3.17 -19.34
C SER A 299 0.64 -1.69 -18.95
N ASP A 300 0.17 -0.78 -19.81
CA ASP A 300 0.24 0.67 -19.54
C ASP A 300 -0.90 1.18 -18.65
N ALA A 301 -1.93 0.37 -18.41
CA ALA A 301 -3.08 0.74 -17.57
C ALA A 301 -3.65 -0.48 -16.84
N PHE A 302 -3.89 -0.30 -15.55
CA PHE A 302 -4.52 -1.29 -14.69
C PHE A 302 -5.80 -0.73 -14.07
N GLN A 303 -6.79 -1.60 -13.89
CA GLN A 303 -7.99 -1.26 -13.13
C GLN A 303 -7.77 -1.70 -11.68
N PRO A 304 -7.78 -0.75 -10.71
CA PRO A 304 -7.67 -1.08 -9.30
C PRO A 304 -8.79 -2.02 -8.87
N GLN A 305 -8.46 -3.08 -8.15
CA GLN A 305 -9.46 -3.96 -7.57
C GLN A 305 -9.87 -3.44 -6.20
N LEU A 306 -11.14 -3.03 -6.05
CA LEU A 306 -11.70 -2.53 -4.81
C LEU A 306 -12.59 -3.59 -4.17
N LEU A 307 -12.27 -3.97 -2.94
CA LEU A 307 -12.99 -4.96 -2.15
C LEU A 307 -13.83 -4.25 -1.09
N LEU A 308 -15.07 -4.70 -0.89
CA LEU A 308 -15.99 -4.06 0.04
C LEU A 308 -15.66 -4.41 1.49
N PRO A 309 -15.52 -3.42 2.37
CA PRO A 309 -15.39 -3.64 3.80
C PRO A 309 -16.75 -3.92 4.45
N LYS A 310 -16.72 -4.45 5.68
CA LYS A 310 -17.91 -4.75 6.45
C LYS A 310 -17.80 -4.22 7.88
N LEU A 311 -18.80 -3.49 8.34
CA LEU A 311 -18.90 -3.10 9.75
C LEU A 311 -19.22 -4.34 10.63
N ILE A 312 -18.44 -4.50 11.68
CA ILE A 312 -18.63 -5.50 12.73
C ILE A 312 -19.03 -4.76 14.01
N ILE A 313 -20.23 -5.00 14.49
CA ILE A 313 -20.76 -4.41 15.72
C ILE A 313 -20.47 -5.36 16.89
N ARG A 314 -20.00 -4.81 18.02
CA ARG A 314 -19.69 -5.54 19.25
C ARG A 314 -20.19 -4.81 20.49
#